data_56dd1516a88e7ce68a0df86c2f90fda1
#
_entry.id   56dd1516a88e7ce68a0df86c2f90fda1
#
_cell.length_a   1.000
_cell.length_b   1.000
_cell.length_c   1.000
_cell.angle_alpha   90.00
_cell.angle_beta   90.00
_cell.angle_gamma   90.00
#
_symmetry.space_group_name_H-M   'P 1'
#
loop_
_entity.id
_entity.type
_entity.pdbx_description
1 polymer ?
#
loop_
_entity_poly.entity_id
_entity_poly.type
_entity_poly.pdbx_seq_one_letter_code
_entity_poly.pdbx_strand_id
1 'polypeptide(L)'
;MATARTIPAPAISSANQFETNYQTSLISLRAAEVAPYFLLGSKAYFGDQIFGKSRNGQTYGFVIKDRAEVENSIAASAGAKKDVVERVVNLSIEPWHTFEKTNAVEGKTDLEFDQEIAQPNGQALIQGALQKSIKSDMGKCSTCFVGNAGEFEPLSMATAHLSSITSEPLYGFCDPMIEAIVTSKGAQFVPVDAPAMYKQGLLGHFHGADYRAQRFIPRVTISSVLATAMTGAKFASFNDSTNVLTVTLGASPSAATVIKAGTPLFISDVVATDTVGDVTTEPYAFIVTEDKTIATTDSTVAVKVDEVPVSVLGTRVAALADGSIIVWSGAGANVTSANDVTIPAAGTYFAAIVRANGAYEFETLDTIDVQGTDYKKGNVERITIHQNRRLDMDAFVNDTRFDLFTLSGTVEKRAQALVLVKAK
;
A
#
# COMPACT_ATOMS: atom_id res chain seq x y z
N MET A 1 -68.82 -18.30 0.20
CA MET A 1 -67.66 -17.58 0.74
C MET A 1 -66.50 -18.57 0.79
N ALA A 2 -65.55 -18.43 -0.11
CA ALA A 2 -64.39 -19.30 -0.14
C ALA A 2 -63.33 -18.68 0.80
N THR A 3 -63.01 -19.38 1.87
CA THR A 3 -61.93 -19.01 2.79
C THR A 3 -60.59 -19.14 2.08
N ALA A 4 -59.95 -17.99 1.89
CA ALA A 4 -58.58 -17.94 1.38
C ALA A 4 -57.65 -18.75 2.30
N ARG A 5 -57.05 -19.80 1.76
CA ARG A 5 -56.02 -20.57 2.44
C ARG A 5 -54.77 -19.72 2.50
N THR A 6 -54.47 -19.19 3.66
CA THR A 6 -53.15 -18.55 3.93
C THR A 6 -52.08 -19.64 3.89
N ILE A 7 -51.28 -19.65 2.84
CA ILE A 7 -50.10 -20.48 2.79
C ILE A 7 -49.10 -19.83 3.78
N PRO A 8 -48.71 -20.49 4.86
CA PRO A 8 -47.66 -19.94 5.72
C PRO A 8 -46.40 -19.79 4.88
N ALA A 9 -45.78 -18.64 4.94
CA ALA A 9 -44.47 -18.42 4.37
C ALA A 9 -43.53 -19.56 4.85
N PRO A 10 -42.76 -20.18 3.96
CA PRO A 10 -41.85 -21.21 4.37
C PRO A 10 -40.93 -20.62 5.47
N ALA A 11 -40.99 -21.22 6.65
CA ALA A 11 -40.05 -20.88 7.71
C ALA A 11 -38.65 -21.17 7.12
N ILE A 12 -37.89 -20.12 6.87
CA ILE A 12 -36.48 -20.26 6.53
C ILE A 12 -35.89 -21.00 7.70
N SER A 13 -35.49 -22.26 7.47
CA SER A 13 -35.00 -23.08 8.56
C SER A 13 -33.78 -22.42 9.15
N SER A 14 -33.66 -22.36 10.47
CA SER A 14 -32.48 -21.84 11.16
C SER A 14 -31.17 -22.51 10.70
N ALA A 15 -31.25 -23.73 10.16
CA ALA A 15 -30.16 -24.44 9.53
C ALA A 15 -29.62 -23.69 8.28
N ASN A 16 -30.48 -23.23 7.38
CA ASN A 16 -30.03 -22.53 6.16
C ASN A 16 -29.36 -21.18 6.49
N GLN A 17 -29.79 -20.50 7.55
CA GLN A 17 -29.13 -19.27 8.01
C GLN A 17 -27.74 -19.56 8.59
N PHE A 18 -27.60 -20.66 9.34
CA PHE A 18 -26.32 -21.06 9.90
C PHE A 18 -25.33 -21.44 8.80
N GLU A 19 -25.72 -22.24 7.83
CA GLU A 19 -24.87 -22.67 6.71
C GLU A 19 -24.39 -21.49 5.85
N THR A 20 -25.28 -20.56 5.53
CA THR A 20 -24.88 -19.42 4.70
C THR A 20 -23.98 -18.44 5.44
N ASN A 21 -24.20 -18.24 6.75
CA ASN A 21 -23.30 -17.45 7.58
C ASN A 21 -21.92 -18.13 7.73
N TYR A 22 -21.90 -19.46 7.86
CA TYR A 22 -20.68 -20.23 7.93
C TYR A 22 -19.87 -20.14 6.63
N GLN A 23 -20.49 -20.27 5.47
CA GLN A 23 -19.84 -20.15 4.16
C GLN A 23 -19.23 -18.75 3.98
N THR A 24 -19.97 -17.69 4.27
CA THR A 24 -19.45 -16.33 4.13
C THR A 24 -18.30 -16.04 5.11
N SER A 25 -18.38 -16.58 6.32
CA SER A 25 -17.27 -16.52 7.28
C SER A 25 -16.05 -17.29 6.80
N LEU A 26 -16.24 -18.42 6.16
CA LEU A 26 -15.16 -19.21 5.55
C LEU A 26 -14.48 -18.46 4.39
N ILE A 27 -15.28 -17.77 3.55
CA ILE A 27 -14.76 -16.90 2.48
C ILE A 27 -13.90 -15.78 3.07
N SER A 28 -14.37 -15.13 4.14
CA SER A 28 -13.63 -14.06 4.80
C SER A 28 -12.33 -14.58 5.42
N LEU A 29 -12.33 -15.78 6.01
CA LEU A 29 -11.14 -16.43 6.53
C LEU A 29 -10.11 -16.70 5.41
N ARG A 30 -10.55 -17.26 4.28
CA ARG A 30 -9.67 -17.50 3.13
C ARG A 30 -9.13 -16.22 2.53
N ALA A 31 -9.93 -15.17 2.51
CA ALA A 31 -9.49 -13.85 2.09
C ALA A 31 -8.41 -13.28 3.04
N ALA A 32 -8.57 -13.45 4.34
CA ALA A 32 -7.58 -13.03 5.33
C ALA A 32 -6.25 -13.80 5.20
N GLU A 33 -6.29 -15.09 4.93
CA GLU A 33 -5.09 -15.92 4.67
C GLU A 33 -4.28 -15.43 3.47
N VAL A 34 -4.93 -14.87 2.45
CA VAL A 34 -4.29 -14.37 1.21
C VAL A 34 -3.69 -12.98 1.40
N ALA A 35 -4.14 -12.21 2.37
CA ALA A 35 -3.83 -10.80 2.51
C ALA A 35 -3.14 -10.39 3.83
N PRO A 36 -2.02 -11.02 4.23
CA PRO A 36 -1.27 -10.56 5.40
C PRO A 36 -0.80 -9.10 5.26
N TYR A 37 -0.66 -8.61 4.03
CA TYR A 37 -0.32 -7.22 3.74
C TYR A 37 -1.32 -6.24 4.35
N PHE A 38 -2.60 -6.53 4.33
CA PHE A 38 -3.63 -5.66 4.90
C PHE A 38 -3.72 -5.75 6.43
N LEU A 39 -3.42 -6.90 6.98
CA LEU A 39 -3.65 -7.17 8.41
C LEU A 39 -2.46 -6.83 9.28
N LEU A 40 -1.22 -7.07 8.78
CA LEU A 40 -0.01 -6.83 9.54
C LEU A 40 0.47 -5.38 9.39
N GLY A 41 0.83 -4.76 10.50
CA GLY A 41 1.35 -3.39 10.51
C GLY A 41 0.35 -2.31 10.14
N SER A 42 -0.93 -2.63 10.10
CA SER A 42 -2.01 -1.69 9.85
C SER A 42 -2.84 -1.46 11.11
N LYS A 43 -3.40 -0.27 11.25
CA LYS A 43 -4.37 0.08 12.29
C LYS A 43 -5.71 0.45 11.66
N ALA A 44 -6.78 0.31 12.40
CA ALA A 44 -8.09 0.86 12.09
C ALA A 44 -8.25 2.18 12.86
N TYR A 45 -7.97 3.28 12.17
CA TYR A 45 -8.05 4.59 12.80
C TYR A 45 -9.49 5.13 12.89
N PHE A 46 -10.32 4.68 11.97
CA PHE A 46 -11.72 5.14 11.91
C PHE A 46 -12.65 4.28 12.76
N GLY A 47 -12.34 2.99 12.96
CA GLY A 47 -13.10 2.09 13.81
C GLY A 47 -14.60 2.19 13.61
N ASP A 48 -15.37 2.08 14.69
CA ASP A 48 -16.84 2.14 14.66
C ASP A 48 -17.44 3.47 14.18
N GLN A 49 -16.64 4.51 13.99
CA GLN A 49 -17.15 5.83 13.57
C GLN A 49 -17.68 5.84 12.12
N ILE A 50 -17.17 4.92 11.28
CA ILE A 50 -17.56 4.81 9.87
C ILE A 50 -18.69 3.83 9.68
N PHE A 51 -18.85 2.85 10.58
CA PHE A 51 -19.87 1.83 10.47
C PHE A 51 -21.30 2.43 10.42
N GLY A 52 -22.04 2.09 9.38
CA GLY A 52 -23.44 2.45 9.21
C GLY A 52 -23.75 3.83 8.61
N LYS A 53 -22.74 4.68 8.33
CA LYS A 53 -22.94 6.01 7.74
C LYS A 53 -22.22 6.24 6.42
N SER A 54 -21.38 5.30 5.99
CA SER A 54 -20.51 5.46 4.84
C SER A 54 -21.24 5.24 3.52
N ARG A 55 -20.94 6.08 2.54
CA ARG A 55 -21.38 5.94 1.15
C ARG A 55 -20.17 5.61 0.28
N ASN A 56 -20.36 4.76 -0.72
CA ASN A 56 -19.33 4.46 -1.71
C ASN A 56 -18.72 5.73 -2.31
N GLY A 57 -17.40 5.76 -2.45
CA GLY A 57 -16.67 6.91 -2.98
C GLY A 57 -16.52 8.08 -2.03
N GLN A 58 -16.95 7.95 -0.78
CA GLN A 58 -16.75 8.99 0.22
C GLN A 58 -15.31 9.01 0.68
N THR A 59 -14.73 10.22 0.77
CA THR A 59 -13.39 10.45 1.29
C THR A 59 -13.47 10.78 2.77
N TYR A 60 -12.65 10.14 3.56
CA TYR A 60 -12.50 10.38 4.99
C TYR A 60 -11.17 11.06 5.25
N GLY A 61 -11.21 12.16 5.97
CA GLY A 61 -10.03 12.86 6.44
C GLY A 61 -9.86 12.66 7.95
N PHE A 62 -8.64 12.37 8.37
CA PHE A 62 -8.29 12.41 9.78
C PHE A 62 -6.99 13.18 9.97
N VAL A 63 -6.86 13.73 11.17
CA VAL A 63 -5.75 14.59 11.53
C VAL A 63 -4.75 13.78 12.34
N ILE A 64 -3.52 13.73 11.87
CA ILE A 64 -2.38 13.19 12.62
C ILE A 64 -1.63 14.39 13.20
N LYS A 65 -1.34 14.31 14.50
CA LYS A 65 -0.55 15.31 15.19
C LYS A 65 0.89 14.82 15.29
N ASP A 66 1.82 15.66 14.89
CA ASP A 66 3.23 15.40 15.11
C ASP A 66 3.56 15.48 16.61
N ARG A 67 4.63 14.78 17.04
CA ARG A 67 5.03 14.80 18.43
C ARG A 67 5.43 16.21 18.87
N ALA A 68 5.05 16.58 20.08
CA ALA A 68 5.54 17.79 20.70
C ALA A 68 7.05 17.68 20.98
N GLU A 69 7.80 18.73 20.69
CA GLU A 69 9.20 18.82 21.12
C GLU A 69 9.28 19.00 22.64
N VAL A 70 10.22 18.28 23.24
CA VAL A 70 10.52 18.41 24.66
C VAL A 70 11.70 19.37 24.81
N GLU A 71 11.47 20.54 25.43
CA GLU A 71 12.52 21.45 25.82
C GLU A 71 13.03 21.08 27.22
N ASN A 72 14.32 20.82 27.33
CA ASN A 72 14.99 20.63 28.60
C ASN A 72 15.59 21.97 29.07
N SER A 73 14.72 22.95 29.36
CA SER A 73 15.12 24.28 29.83
C SER A 73 14.36 24.63 31.09
N ILE A 74 15.11 25.13 32.11
CA ILE A 74 14.53 25.65 33.34
C ILE A 74 13.82 27.01 33.10
N ALA A 75 14.17 27.70 32.03
CA ALA A 75 13.57 28.97 31.65
C ALA A 75 12.35 28.76 30.75
N ALA A 76 11.24 28.37 31.34
CA ALA A 76 9.97 28.09 30.65
C ALA A 76 9.32 29.31 29.96
N SER A 77 10.00 30.42 29.83
CA SER A 77 9.38 31.68 29.42
C SER A 77 9.76 32.21 28.04
N ALA A 78 10.72 31.63 27.36
CA ALA A 78 11.25 32.18 26.12
C ALA A 78 11.20 31.23 24.90
N GLY A 79 10.79 29.98 25.07
CA GLY A 79 10.57 29.08 23.95
C GLY A 79 9.37 29.54 23.12
N ALA A 80 9.58 29.84 21.85
CA ALA A 80 8.47 29.97 20.92
C ALA A 80 7.67 28.66 21.01
N LYS A 81 6.41 28.75 21.44
CA LYS A 81 5.51 27.59 21.34
C LYS A 81 5.51 27.17 19.90
N LYS A 82 6.17 26.04 19.61
CA LYS A 82 5.99 25.42 18.29
C LYS A 82 4.55 24.95 18.20
N ASP A 83 3.85 25.45 17.21
CA ASP A 83 2.50 24.98 16.95
C ASP A 83 2.55 23.47 16.68
N VAL A 84 1.64 22.75 17.33
CA VAL A 84 1.48 21.31 17.06
C VAL A 84 1.06 21.18 15.60
N VAL A 85 1.91 20.56 14.83
CA VAL A 85 1.65 20.40 13.41
C VAL A 85 0.63 19.30 13.21
N GLU A 86 -0.42 19.61 12.50
CA GLU A 86 -1.50 18.70 12.15
C GLU A 86 -1.45 18.39 10.66
N ARG A 87 -1.45 17.12 10.33
CA ARG A 87 -1.52 16.64 8.97
C ARG A 87 -2.85 15.95 8.71
N VAL A 88 -3.52 16.35 7.63
CA VAL A 88 -4.76 15.69 7.18
C VAL A 88 -4.42 14.59 6.19
N VAL A 89 -4.85 13.38 6.51
CA VAL A 89 -4.76 12.24 5.59
C VAL A 89 -6.16 11.94 5.06
N ASN A 90 -6.30 11.91 3.75
CA ASN A 90 -7.55 11.63 3.08
C ASN A 90 -7.51 10.25 2.44
N LEU A 91 -8.43 9.37 2.84
CA LEU A 91 -8.61 8.04 2.27
C LEU A 91 -10.03 7.90 1.71
N SER A 92 -10.15 7.22 0.60
CA SER A 92 -11.44 6.98 -0.07
C SER A 92 -11.85 5.52 0.05
N ILE A 93 -13.15 5.30 0.22
CA ILE A 93 -13.72 3.96 0.19
C ILE A 93 -13.72 3.45 -1.24
N GLU A 94 -13.12 2.27 -1.43
CA GLU A 94 -13.07 1.59 -2.72
C GLU A 94 -14.01 0.39 -2.73
N PRO A 95 -14.99 0.37 -3.65
CA PRO A 95 -15.88 -0.77 -3.84
C PRO A 95 -15.23 -1.79 -4.79
N TRP A 96 -15.25 -3.04 -4.38
CA TRP A 96 -14.84 -4.18 -5.19
C TRP A 96 -16.00 -5.16 -5.28
N HIS A 97 -16.24 -5.73 -6.46
CA HIS A 97 -17.35 -6.67 -6.64
C HIS A 97 -17.01 -7.72 -7.69
N THR A 98 -17.54 -8.92 -7.49
CA THR A 98 -17.56 -10.00 -8.48
C THR A 98 -18.99 -10.50 -8.66
N PHE A 99 -19.28 -11.03 -9.84
CA PHE A 99 -20.58 -11.59 -10.19
C PHE A 99 -20.41 -13.01 -10.67
N GLU A 100 -21.30 -13.88 -10.22
CA GLU A 100 -21.38 -15.26 -10.68
C GLU A 100 -22.85 -15.60 -11.02
N LYS A 101 -23.04 -16.26 -12.16
CA LYS A 101 -24.32 -16.77 -12.59
C LYS A 101 -24.32 -18.29 -12.57
N THR A 102 -25.20 -18.86 -11.77
CA THR A 102 -25.35 -20.31 -11.69
C THR A 102 -26.73 -20.72 -12.17
N ASN A 103 -26.78 -21.78 -12.98
CA ASN A 103 -28.06 -22.32 -13.43
C ASN A 103 -28.80 -22.90 -12.22
N ALA A 104 -30.04 -22.44 -11.99
CA ALA A 104 -30.85 -22.88 -10.87
C ALA A 104 -31.26 -24.37 -10.98
N VAL A 105 -31.19 -24.95 -12.18
CA VAL A 105 -31.51 -26.37 -12.45
C VAL A 105 -30.33 -27.30 -12.08
N GLU A 106 -29.11 -26.78 -12.11
CA GLU A 106 -27.92 -27.50 -11.64
C GLU A 106 -27.86 -27.36 -10.13
N GLY A 107 -28.54 -28.22 -9.40
CA GLY A 107 -28.45 -28.23 -7.92
C GLY A 107 -27.04 -28.52 -7.48
N LYS A 108 -26.27 -27.47 -7.12
CA LYS A 108 -24.96 -27.64 -6.48
C LYS A 108 -25.15 -27.86 -5.01
N THR A 109 -24.37 -28.79 -4.46
CA THR A 109 -24.25 -28.94 -3.01
C THR A 109 -23.59 -27.68 -2.42
N ASP A 110 -23.81 -27.40 -1.12
CA ASP A 110 -23.20 -26.25 -0.46
C ASP A 110 -21.67 -26.28 -0.53
N LEU A 111 -21.08 -27.46 -0.48
CA LEU A 111 -19.63 -27.65 -0.61
C LEU A 111 -19.11 -27.29 -2.02
N GLU A 112 -19.83 -27.71 -3.06
CA GLU A 112 -19.50 -27.36 -4.45
C GLU A 112 -19.65 -25.85 -4.68
N PHE A 113 -20.70 -25.23 -4.13
CA PHE A 113 -20.88 -23.78 -4.19
C PHE A 113 -19.71 -23.05 -3.52
N ASP A 114 -19.29 -23.50 -2.33
CA ASP A 114 -18.18 -22.89 -1.61
C ASP A 114 -16.87 -23.02 -2.40
N GLN A 115 -16.52 -24.22 -2.85
CA GLN A 115 -15.25 -24.48 -3.52
C GLN A 115 -15.16 -23.87 -4.92
N GLU A 116 -16.23 -23.94 -5.71
CA GLU A 116 -16.21 -23.54 -7.11
C GLU A 116 -16.57 -22.06 -7.32
N ILE A 117 -17.33 -21.47 -6.41
CA ILE A 117 -17.88 -20.11 -6.58
C ILE A 117 -17.39 -19.18 -5.49
N ALA A 118 -17.66 -19.48 -4.24
CA ALA A 118 -17.47 -18.53 -3.17
C ALA A 118 -15.99 -18.26 -2.89
N GLN A 119 -15.15 -19.29 -2.76
CA GLN A 119 -13.73 -19.13 -2.49
C GLN A 119 -12.98 -18.41 -3.63
N PRO A 120 -13.13 -18.77 -4.91
CA PRO A 120 -12.46 -18.04 -5.99
C PRO A 120 -12.85 -16.57 -6.09
N ASN A 121 -14.15 -16.27 -5.91
CA ASN A 121 -14.63 -14.90 -5.95
C ASN A 121 -14.13 -14.07 -4.77
N GLY A 122 -14.13 -14.62 -3.55
CA GLY A 122 -13.55 -13.96 -2.37
C GLY A 122 -12.06 -13.69 -2.52
N GLN A 123 -11.30 -14.65 -3.04
CA GLN A 123 -9.88 -14.47 -3.35
C GLN A 123 -9.65 -13.41 -4.43
N ALA A 124 -10.46 -13.39 -5.50
CA ALA A 124 -10.34 -12.42 -6.57
C ALA A 124 -10.58 -10.98 -6.08
N LEU A 125 -11.56 -10.77 -5.21
CA LEU A 125 -11.84 -9.47 -4.59
C LEU A 125 -10.64 -8.94 -3.82
N ILE A 126 -10.10 -9.76 -2.92
CA ILE A 126 -8.94 -9.38 -2.11
C ILE A 126 -7.70 -9.18 -2.97
N GLN A 127 -7.47 -10.03 -3.97
CA GLN A 127 -6.32 -9.89 -4.87
C GLN A 127 -6.40 -8.60 -5.67
N GLY A 128 -7.58 -8.23 -6.17
CA GLY A 128 -7.79 -6.97 -6.87
C GLY A 128 -7.49 -5.75 -6.00
N ALA A 129 -8.05 -5.72 -4.78
CA ALA A 129 -7.79 -4.68 -3.81
C ALA A 129 -6.30 -4.59 -3.45
N LEU A 130 -5.66 -5.75 -3.21
CA LEU A 130 -4.27 -5.87 -2.84
C LEU A 130 -3.32 -5.33 -3.93
N GLN A 131 -3.53 -5.71 -5.19
CA GLN A 131 -2.71 -5.25 -6.32
C GLN A 131 -2.74 -3.72 -6.45
N LYS A 132 -3.91 -3.12 -6.32
CA LYS A 132 -4.05 -1.67 -6.39
C LYS A 132 -3.37 -0.97 -5.21
N SER A 133 -3.62 -1.46 -3.99
CA SER A 133 -3.04 -0.89 -2.78
C SER A 133 -1.52 -0.97 -2.76
N ILE A 134 -0.92 -2.12 -3.06
CA ILE A 134 0.53 -2.29 -3.11
C ILE A 134 1.16 -1.34 -4.13
N LYS A 135 0.56 -1.22 -5.32
CA LYS A 135 1.06 -0.30 -6.34
C LYS A 135 1.01 1.15 -5.89
N SER A 136 -0.07 1.55 -5.21
CA SER A 136 -0.20 2.89 -4.62
C SER A 136 0.82 3.13 -3.51
N ASP A 137 0.98 2.16 -2.61
CA ASP A 137 1.84 2.29 -1.43
C ASP A 137 3.33 2.32 -1.77
N MET A 138 3.76 1.63 -2.84
CA MET A 138 5.12 1.77 -3.35
C MET A 138 5.46 3.23 -3.66
N GLY A 139 4.52 3.99 -4.21
CA GLY A 139 4.67 5.41 -4.50
C GLY A 139 4.76 6.30 -3.25
N LYS A 140 4.31 5.81 -2.11
CA LYS A 140 4.17 6.58 -0.87
C LYS A 140 5.30 6.36 0.15
N CYS A 141 6.39 5.69 -0.24
CA CYS A 141 7.56 5.55 0.62
C CYS A 141 8.41 6.83 0.59
N SER A 142 8.89 7.27 1.74
CA SER A 142 9.75 8.47 1.85
C SER A 142 11.20 8.17 1.50
N THR A 143 11.65 6.93 1.70
CA THR A 143 13.02 6.49 1.44
C THR A 143 13.03 5.25 0.56
N CYS A 144 14.11 5.08 -0.20
CA CYS A 144 14.31 3.89 -1.02
C CYS A 144 15.76 3.40 -0.92
N PHE A 145 15.93 2.15 -0.54
CA PHE A 145 17.23 1.48 -0.45
C PHE A 145 17.42 0.55 -1.64
N VAL A 146 18.51 0.74 -2.38
CA VAL A 146 18.79 0.02 -3.62
C VAL A 146 20.01 -0.85 -3.45
N GLY A 147 19.89 -2.14 -3.75
CA GLY A 147 21.00 -3.11 -3.69
C GLY A 147 21.27 -3.80 -5.01
N ASN A 148 22.48 -4.36 -5.08
CA ASN A 148 22.91 -5.16 -6.22
C ASN A 148 22.30 -6.56 -6.20
N ALA A 149 22.58 -7.33 -7.27
CA ALA A 149 22.05 -8.67 -7.44
C ALA A 149 22.47 -9.62 -6.29
N GLY A 150 21.47 -10.11 -5.59
CA GLY A 150 21.64 -11.07 -4.51
C GLY A 150 22.14 -10.48 -3.18
N GLU A 151 22.13 -9.16 -3.03
CA GLU A 151 22.39 -8.48 -1.77
C GLU A 151 21.12 -8.33 -0.95
N PHE A 152 21.20 -8.54 0.35
CA PHE A 152 20.10 -8.32 1.30
C PHE A 152 20.35 -7.13 2.24
N GLU A 153 21.53 -6.53 2.14
CA GLU A 153 21.91 -5.34 2.92
C GLU A 153 20.87 -4.21 2.86
N PRO A 154 20.24 -3.91 1.70
CA PRO A 154 19.21 -2.88 1.65
C PRO A 154 17.99 -3.13 2.54
N LEU A 155 17.63 -4.40 2.79
CA LEU A 155 16.57 -4.75 3.75
C LEU A 155 16.98 -4.38 5.17
N SER A 156 18.24 -4.68 5.53
CA SER A 156 18.80 -4.32 6.84
C SER A 156 18.91 -2.82 7.03
N MET A 157 19.32 -2.08 5.99
CA MET A 157 19.39 -0.62 6.02
C MET A 157 18.01 0.00 6.17
N ALA A 158 17.00 -0.48 5.43
CA ALA A 158 15.62 0.00 5.56
C ALA A 158 15.08 -0.22 6.98
N THR A 159 15.33 -1.40 7.56
CA THR A 159 14.90 -1.72 8.91
C THR A 159 15.64 -0.86 9.95
N ALA A 160 16.97 -0.68 9.80
CA ALA A 160 17.75 0.16 10.69
C ALA A 160 17.29 1.63 10.64
N HIS A 161 17.04 2.16 9.43
CA HIS A 161 16.52 3.50 9.25
C HIS A 161 15.16 3.67 9.95
N LEU A 162 14.19 2.77 9.69
CA LEU A 162 12.89 2.86 10.32
C LEU A 162 12.96 2.67 11.84
N SER A 163 13.84 1.81 12.35
CA SER A 163 14.06 1.66 13.80
C SER A 163 14.65 2.90 14.46
N SER A 164 15.37 3.74 13.71
CA SER A 164 15.86 5.03 14.21
C SER A 164 14.77 6.08 14.29
N ILE A 165 13.73 5.96 13.47
CA ILE A 165 12.62 6.90 13.37
C ILE A 165 11.49 6.56 14.35
N THR A 166 11.23 5.28 14.58
CA THR A 166 10.10 4.82 15.38
C THR A 166 10.46 3.63 16.26
N SER A 167 9.81 3.52 17.43
CA SER A 167 9.89 2.37 18.32
C SER A 167 8.82 1.30 18.05
N GLU A 168 7.95 1.53 17.07
CA GLU A 168 6.88 0.60 16.72
C GLU A 168 7.45 -0.65 16.03
N PRO A 169 6.80 -1.83 16.16
CA PRO A 169 7.18 -3.04 15.42
C PRO A 169 7.20 -2.80 13.91
N LEU A 170 8.17 -3.40 13.22
CA LEU A 170 8.35 -3.26 11.78
C LEU A 170 7.87 -4.52 11.05
N TYR A 171 7.22 -4.32 9.93
CA TYR A 171 6.73 -5.38 9.03
C TYR A 171 7.25 -5.16 7.61
N GLY A 172 7.84 -6.19 7.03
CA GLY A 172 8.36 -6.18 5.67
C GLY A 172 7.54 -7.09 4.76
N PHE A 173 7.13 -6.58 3.61
CA PHE A 173 6.45 -7.33 2.56
C PHE A 173 7.32 -7.36 1.33
N CYS A 174 7.77 -8.54 0.90
CA CYS A 174 8.74 -8.67 -0.17
C CYS A 174 8.25 -9.55 -1.31
N ASP A 175 8.76 -9.28 -2.52
CA ASP A 175 8.62 -10.21 -3.65
C ASP A 175 9.19 -11.57 -3.23
N PRO A 176 8.53 -12.71 -3.57
CA PRO A 176 9.02 -14.05 -3.23
C PRO A 176 10.46 -14.33 -3.67
N MET A 177 10.96 -13.63 -4.68
CA MET A 177 12.36 -13.77 -5.10
C MET A 177 13.35 -13.16 -4.10
N ILE A 178 12.96 -12.09 -3.40
CA ILE A 178 13.77 -11.54 -2.29
C ILE A 178 13.81 -12.55 -1.15
N GLU A 179 12.68 -13.17 -0.81
CA GLU A 179 12.63 -14.25 0.18
C GLU A 179 13.60 -15.37 -0.16
N ALA A 180 13.61 -15.82 -1.41
CA ALA A 180 14.53 -16.86 -1.87
C ALA A 180 16.02 -16.43 -1.73
N ILE A 181 16.34 -15.18 -2.01
CA ILE A 181 17.70 -14.63 -1.87
C ILE A 181 18.11 -14.61 -0.39
N VAL A 182 17.25 -14.07 0.49
CA VAL A 182 17.54 -13.98 1.93
C VAL A 182 17.68 -15.37 2.53
N THR A 183 16.77 -16.28 2.21
CA THR A 183 16.79 -17.66 2.71
C THR A 183 18.05 -18.39 2.26
N SER A 184 18.47 -18.25 1.00
CA SER A 184 19.65 -18.91 0.46
C SER A 184 20.96 -18.42 1.11
N LYS A 185 21.04 -17.13 1.47
CA LYS A 185 22.19 -16.56 2.16
C LYS A 185 22.13 -16.74 3.67
N GLY A 186 20.94 -16.61 4.26
CA GLY A 186 20.72 -16.80 5.69
C GLY A 186 21.09 -18.21 6.16
N ALA A 187 20.88 -19.22 5.33
CA ALA A 187 21.33 -20.59 5.60
C ALA A 187 22.83 -20.73 5.82
N GLN A 188 23.64 -19.78 5.35
CA GLN A 188 25.08 -19.77 5.57
C GLN A 188 25.47 -19.23 6.95
N PHE A 189 24.61 -18.47 7.61
CA PHE A 189 24.91 -17.76 8.86
C PHE A 189 24.28 -18.36 10.11
N VAL A 190 23.26 -19.22 9.99
CA VAL A 190 22.51 -19.78 11.15
C VAL A 190 22.38 -21.29 11.04
N PRO A 191 23.39 -22.07 11.46
CA PRO A 191 23.36 -23.52 11.33
C PRO A 191 22.41 -24.24 12.29
N VAL A 192 21.98 -23.64 13.39
CA VAL A 192 21.25 -24.32 14.46
C VAL A 192 19.73 -24.21 14.32
N ASP A 193 19.18 -23.07 13.89
CA ASP A 193 17.74 -22.81 13.81
C ASP A 193 17.14 -22.89 12.39
N ALA A 194 18.01 -23.09 11.41
CA ALA A 194 17.62 -23.21 10.00
C ALA A 194 16.47 -24.20 9.71
N PRO A 195 16.36 -25.37 10.37
CA PRO A 195 15.28 -26.32 10.09
C PRO A 195 13.87 -25.80 10.39
N ALA A 196 13.70 -24.94 11.38
CA ALA A 196 12.40 -24.37 11.75
C ALA A 196 11.96 -23.29 10.76
N MET A 197 12.88 -22.44 10.34
CA MET A 197 12.61 -21.40 9.32
C MET A 197 12.31 -22.00 7.94
N TYR A 198 13.02 -23.06 7.54
CA TYR A 198 12.77 -23.77 6.28
C TYR A 198 11.42 -24.47 6.24
N LYS A 199 10.96 -25.03 7.36
CA LYS A 199 9.68 -25.74 7.43
C LYS A 199 8.45 -24.84 7.34
N GLN A 200 8.58 -23.55 7.69
CA GLN A 200 7.45 -22.63 7.76
C GLN A 200 7.35 -21.66 6.58
N GLY A 201 8.33 -21.66 5.66
CA GLY A 201 8.33 -20.72 4.51
C GLY A 201 8.29 -19.25 4.93
N LEU A 202 8.72 -18.97 6.14
CA LEU A 202 8.72 -17.64 6.75
C LEU A 202 10.15 -17.12 6.75
N LEU A 203 10.39 -15.94 6.20
CA LEU A 203 11.61 -15.20 6.44
C LEU A 203 11.80 -14.94 7.94
N GLY A 204 10.70 -14.97 8.70
CA GLY A 204 10.70 -14.76 10.13
C GLY A 204 11.14 -13.35 10.51
N HIS A 205 11.56 -13.23 11.76
CA HIS A 205 12.11 -12.00 12.29
C HIS A 205 13.55 -11.82 11.82
N PHE A 206 13.79 -10.82 10.97
CA PHE A 206 15.10 -10.53 10.40
C PHE A 206 15.46 -9.06 10.65
N HIS A 207 16.61 -8.82 11.31
CA HIS A 207 17.11 -7.47 11.64
C HIS A 207 16.07 -6.53 12.29
N GLY A 208 15.16 -7.07 13.13
CA GLY A 208 14.18 -6.26 13.85
C GLY A 208 12.86 -6.03 13.13
N ALA A 209 12.63 -6.67 11.99
CA ALA A 209 11.34 -6.64 11.29
C ALA A 209 10.83 -8.05 10.97
N ASP A 210 9.51 -8.20 10.94
CA ASP A 210 8.84 -9.42 10.49
C ASP A 210 8.60 -9.38 8.99
N TYR A 211 9.35 -10.18 8.23
CA TYR A 211 9.24 -10.25 6.78
C TYR A 211 8.30 -11.34 6.31
N ARG A 212 7.48 -11.01 5.32
CA ARG A 212 6.54 -11.92 4.66
C ARG A 212 6.67 -11.82 3.15
N ALA A 213 6.69 -12.97 2.48
CA ALA A 213 6.54 -12.98 1.04
C ALA A 213 5.13 -12.52 0.67
N GLN A 214 5.05 -11.57 -0.25
CA GLN A 214 3.80 -11.03 -0.74
C GLN A 214 3.76 -11.15 -2.27
N ARG A 215 2.76 -11.85 -2.77
CA ARG A 215 2.48 -11.87 -4.21
C ARG A 215 2.00 -10.49 -4.65
N PHE A 216 2.15 -10.19 -5.92
CA PHE A 216 1.68 -8.97 -6.57
C PHE A 216 2.50 -7.70 -6.29
N ILE A 217 3.63 -7.77 -5.61
CA ILE A 217 4.54 -6.64 -5.54
C ILE A 217 5.12 -6.40 -6.95
N PRO A 218 4.90 -5.22 -7.54
CA PRO A 218 5.38 -4.93 -8.88
C PRO A 218 6.90 -4.93 -8.93
N ARG A 219 7.46 -5.46 -10.01
CA ARG A 219 8.89 -5.34 -10.30
C ARG A 219 9.16 -4.03 -11.01
N VAL A 220 10.24 -3.40 -10.66
CA VAL A 220 10.70 -2.15 -11.29
C VAL A 220 11.76 -2.48 -12.32
N THR A 221 11.55 -2.09 -13.57
CA THR A 221 12.52 -2.31 -14.65
C THR A 221 13.00 -0.98 -15.20
N ILE A 222 14.31 -0.77 -15.14
CA ILE A 222 15.00 0.42 -15.66
C ILE A 222 15.80 -0.02 -16.87
N SER A 223 15.44 0.51 -18.05
CA SER A 223 16.14 0.20 -19.29
C SER A 223 17.51 0.88 -19.35
N SER A 224 18.45 0.30 -20.08
CA SER A 224 19.75 0.93 -20.32
C SER A 224 19.65 2.27 -21.04
N VAL A 225 18.67 2.41 -21.93
CA VAL A 225 18.37 3.67 -22.64
C VAL A 225 17.95 4.75 -21.63
N LEU A 226 17.08 4.41 -20.69
CA LEU A 226 16.65 5.33 -19.65
C LEU A 226 17.82 5.72 -18.73
N ALA A 227 18.60 4.74 -18.27
CA ALA A 227 19.73 5.02 -17.40
C ALA A 227 20.76 5.95 -18.07
N THR A 228 21.02 5.76 -19.36
CA THR A 228 21.89 6.66 -20.15
C THR A 228 21.30 8.06 -20.27
N ALA A 229 20.01 8.19 -20.57
CA ALA A 229 19.33 9.48 -20.69
C ALA A 229 19.31 10.26 -19.36
N MET A 230 19.26 9.56 -18.24
CA MET A 230 19.27 10.14 -16.90
C MET A 230 20.68 10.45 -16.36
N THR A 231 21.75 10.02 -17.05
CA THR A 231 23.11 10.36 -16.63
C THR A 231 23.36 11.85 -16.77
N GLY A 232 23.63 12.54 -15.67
CA GLY A 232 23.76 14.00 -15.63
C GLY A 232 22.44 14.77 -15.73
N ALA A 233 21.32 14.10 -15.49
CA ALA A 233 20.02 14.76 -15.43
C ALA A 233 19.94 15.76 -14.27
N LYS A 234 19.17 16.81 -14.46
CA LYS A 234 19.04 17.92 -13.52
C LYS A 234 17.58 18.15 -13.14
N PHE A 235 17.39 18.63 -11.92
CA PHE A 235 16.09 19.13 -11.50
C PHE A 235 15.69 20.34 -12.37
N ALA A 236 14.46 20.36 -12.86
CA ALA A 236 13.92 21.50 -13.61
C ALA A 236 12.85 22.25 -12.82
N SER A 237 11.83 21.55 -12.34
CA SER A 237 10.75 22.14 -11.54
C SER A 237 9.93 21.06 -10.84
N PHE A 238 9.20 21.47 -9.82
CA PHE A 238 8.17 20.67 -9.17
C PHE A 238 6.89 21.48 -9.05
N ASN A 239 5.78 20.87 -9.42
CA ASN A 239 4.45 21.46 -9.27
C ASN A 239 3.71 20.70 -8.16
N ASP A 240 3.56 21.35 -7.01
CA ASP A 240 2.94 20.82 -5.80
C ASP A 240 1.43 20.61 -5.93
N SER A 241 0.74 21.39 -6.76
CA SER A 241 -0.69 21.23 -6.97
C SER A 241 -1.06 19.99 -7.80
N THR A 242 -0.14 19.55 -8.66
CA THR A 242 -0.33 18.38 -9.54
C THR A 242 0.59 17.21 -9.21
N ASN A 243 1.52 17.39 -8.26
CA ASN A 243 2.55 16.43 -7.86
C ASN A 243 3.41 15.96 -9.06
N VAL A 244 3.77 16.89 -9.94
CA VAL A 244 4.56 16.62 -11.13
C VAL A 244 5.98 17.16 -10.96
N LEU A 245 6.93 16.23 -10.98
CA LEU A 245 8.36 16.50 -11.00
C LEU A 245 8.84 16.56 -12.45
N THR A 246 9.42 17.69 -12.84
CA THR A 246 10.04 17.86 -14.16
C THR A 246 11.55 17.77 -14.03
N VAL A 247 12.15 16.92 -14.85
CA VAL A 247 13.57 16.64 -14.89
C VAL A 247 14.10 16.98 -16.29
N THR A 248 15.21 17.72 -16.36
CA THR A 248 15.99 17.90 -17.58
C THR A 248 16.87 16.69 -17.76
N LEU A 249 16.75 16.00 -18.89
CA LEU A 249 17.57 14.82 -19.19
C LEU A 249 19.01 15.22 -19.47
N GLY A 250 19.96 14.37 -19.08
CA GLY A 250 21.36 14.59 -19.41
C GLY A 250 21.67 14.38 -20.89
N ALA A 251 20.89 13.51 -21.54
CA ALA A 251 20.91 13.30 -22.98
C ALA A 251 19.52 12.88 -23.48
N SER A 252 19.20 13.21 -24.73
CA SER A 252 18.00 12.66 -25.38
C SER A 252 18.13 11.14 -25.53
N PRO A 253 17.06 10.37 -25.26
CA PRO A 253 17.12 8.91 -25.39
C PRO A 253 17.42 8.46 -26.81
N SER A 254 18.25 7.44 -26.98
CA SER A 254 18.56 6.84 -28.30
C SER A 254 17.36 6.08 -28.90
N ALA A 255 16.42 5.67 -28.08
CA ALA A 255 15.14 5.04 -28.46
C ALA A 255 14.06 5.46 -27.46
N ALA A 256 12.80 5.41 -27.88
CA ALA A 256 11.70 5.65 -26.95
C ALA A 256 11.78 4.69 -25.75
N THR A 257 11.64 5.24 -24.57
CA THR A 257 11.75 4.49 -23.31
C THR A 257 10.65 4.89 -22.33
N VAL A 258 10.49 4.10 -21.26
CA VAL A 258 9.43 4.34 -20.28
C VAL A 258 10.03 4.36 -18.89
N ILE A 259 9.72 5.40 -18.12
CA ILE A 259 9.90 5.40 -16.67
C ILE A 259 8.70 4.67 -16.08
N LYS A 260 8.94 3.55 -15.44
CA LYS A 260 7.91 2.73 -14.82
C LYS A 260 7.49 3.27 -13.46
N ALA A 261 6.21 3.11 -13.13
CA ALA A 261 5.73 3.31 -11.75
C ALA A 261 6.57 2.46 -10.77
N GLY A 262 6.88 3.03 -9.62
CA GLY A 262 7.78 2.44 -8.63
C GLY A 262 9.26 2.79 -8.82
N THR A 263 9.63 3.49 -9.92
CA THR A 263 11.01 3.95 -10.11
C THR A 263 11.30 5.11 -9.16
N PRO A 264 12.30 5.02 -8.26
CA PRO A 264 12.70 6.13 -7.42
C PRO A 264 13.60 7.09 -8.18
N LEU A 265 13.39 8.38 -7.95
CA LEU A 265 14.28 9.47 -8.37
C LEU A 265 14.85 10.11 -7.11
N PHE A 266 16.13 10.39 -7.09
CA PHE A 266 16.80 11.05 -5.98
C PHE A 266 17.33 12.39 -6.48
N ILE A 267 17.00 13.46 -5.76
CA ILE A 267 17.52 14.80 -6.02
C ILE A 267 18.67 15.02 -5.05
N SER A 268 19.83 15.46 -5.53
CA SER A 268 20.98 15.73 -4.65
C SER A 268 20.62 16.75 -3.58
N ASP A 269 21.15 16.55 -2.37
CA ASP A 269 20.93 17.39 -1.19
C ASP A 269 19.50 17.37 -0.63
N VAL A 270 18.60 16.51 -1.16
CA VAL A 270 17.26 16.33 -0.60
C VAL A 270 17.22 15.05 0.22
N VAL A 271 16.94 15.18 1.51
CA VAL A 271 16.96 14.08 2.48
C VAL A 271 15.58 13.88 3.11
N ALA A 272 15.32 12.67 3.56
CA ALA A 272 14.11 12.33 4.29
C ALA A 272 14.13 12.93 5.70
N THR A 273 12.97 13.09 6.30
CA THR A 273 12.82 13.49 7.68
C THR A 273 12.26 12.35 8.51
N ASP A 274 12.54 12.37 9.80
CA ASP A 274 11.92 11.46 10.75
C ASP A 274 10.47 11.85 11.06
N THR A 275 9.81 11.11 11.95
CA THR A 275 8.40 11.36 12.34
C THR A 275 8.22 12.62 13.19
N VAL A 276 9.29 13.20 13.70
CA VAL A 276 9.28 14.47 14.46
C VAL A 276 9.57 15.65 13.54
N GLY A 277 10.10 15.39 12.34
CA GLY A 277 10.49 16.40 11.36
C GLY A 277 11.97 16.76 11.41
N ASP A 278 12.78 15.99 12.13
CA ASP A 278 14.22 16.15 12.11
C ASP A 278 14.82 15.55 10.84
N VAL A 279 15.91 16.13 10.38
CA VAL A 279 16.61 15.74 9.16
C VAL A 279 17.34 14.42 9.38
N THR A 280 17.14 13.47 8.48
CA THR A 280 17.91 12.21 8.46
C THR A 280 19.08 12.31 7.49
N THR A 281 19.91 11.27 7.46
CA THR A 281 21.03 11.15 6.48
C THR A 281 20.59 10.51 5.17
N GLU A 282 19.39 9.93 5.14
CA GLU A 282 18.92 9.14 4.01
C GLU A 282 18.30 10.01 2.92
N PRO A 283 18.61 9.75 1.64
CA PRO A 283 18.02 10.49 0.53
C PRO A 283 16.49 10.33 0.49
N TYR A 284 15.79 11.41 0.26
CA TYR A 284 14.36 11.34 -0.03
C TYR A 284 14.13 10.74 -1.42
N ALA A 285 13.23 9.77 -1.51
CA ALA A 285 12.90 9.10 -2.76
C ALA A 285 11.61 9.67 -3.37
N PHE A 286 11.72 10.30 -4.53
CA PHE A 286 10.57 10.71 -5.35
C PHE A 286 10.14 9.53 -6.21
N ILE A 287 9.20 8.76 -5.75
CA ILE A 287 8.80 7.52 -6.44
C ILE A 287 7.73 7.82 -7.48
N VAL A 288 7.96 7.40 -8.70
CA VAL A 288 7.04 7.58 -9.83
C VAL A 288 5.77 6.75 -9.61
N THR A 289 4.61 7.39 -9.68
CA THR A 289 3.31 6.74 -9.43
C THR A 289 2.66 6.19 -10.69
N GLU A 290 3.00 6.74 -11.86
CA GLU A 290 2.41 6.37 -13.15
C GLU A 290 3.50 6.19 -14.21
N ASP A 291 3.32 5.23 -15.12
CA ASP A 291 4.23 5.02 -16.25
C ASP A 291 4.31 6.26 -17.13
N LYS A 292 5.53 6.71 -17.45
CA LYS A 292 5.77 7.85 -18.32
C LYS A 292 6.67 7.49 -19.51
N THR A 293 6.15 7.64 -20.72
CA THR A 293 6.93 7.45 -21.95
C THR A 293 7.76 8.70 -22.25
N ILE A 294 9.02 8.49 -22.65
CA ILE A 294 9.96 9.50 -23.10
C ILE A 294 10.27 9.22 -24.57
N ALA A 295 10.05 10.20 -25.42
CA ALA A 295 10.40 10.12 -26.85
C ALA A 295 11.88 10.44 -27.09
N THR A 296 12.40 10.06 -28.24
CA THR A 296 13.81 10.33 -28.64
C THR A 296 14.13 11.80 -28.78
N THR A 297 13.12 12.64 -28.93
CA THR A 297 13.25 14.11 -29.10
C THR A 297 13.15 14.86 -27.77
N ASP A 298 12.77 14.18 -26.69
CA ASP A 298 12.55 14.84 -25.41
C ASP A 298 13.89 15.20 -24.76
N SER A 299 14.00 16.45 -24.33
CA SER A 299 15.10 16.94 -23.48
C SER A 299 14.70 17.09 -22.02
N THR A 300 13.39 17.01 -21.75
CA THR A 300 12.81 17.07 -20.40
C THR A 300 11.75 16.01 -20.25
N VAL A 301 11.54 15.55 -19.04
CA VAL A 301 10.45 14.61 -18.70
C VAL A 301 9.71 15.11 -17.48
N ALA A 302 8.39 15.11 -17.55
CA ALA A 302 7.50 15.39 -16.44
C ALA A 302 6.91 14.08 -15.92
N VAL A 303 7.24 13.70 -14.70
CA VAL A 303 6.77 12.46 -14.04
C VAL A 303 5.87 12.80 -12.87
N LYS A 304 4.82 12.01 -12.69
CA LYS A 304 3.94 12.13 -11.53
C LYS A 304 4.54 11.35 -10.38
N VAL A 305 4.70 12.01 -9.26
CA VAL A 305 5.17 11.43 -8.00
C VAL A 305 4.08 11.56 -6.94
N ASP A 306 4.28 11.00 -5.76
CA ASP A 306 3.33 11.22 -4.68
C ASP A 306 3.51 12.61 -4.07
N GLU A 307 2.49 13.05 -3.34
CA GLU A 307 2.50 14.32 -2.63
C GLU A 307 3.73 14.41 -1.72
N VAL A 308 4.54 15.43 -1.95
CA VAL A 308 5.61 15.81 -1.04
C VAL A 308 5.03 16.84 -0.10
N PRO A 309 4.83 16.56 1.19
CA PRO A 309 4.27 17.55 2.10
C PRO A 309 5.26 18.70 2.27
N VAL A 310 4.99 19.74 1.55
CA VAL A 310 5.61 21.05 1.73
C VAL A 310 4.60 21.86 2.49
N SER A 311 4.64 21.87 3.78
CA SER A 311 3.63 22.61 4.48
C SER A 311 4.20 23.78 5.24
N VAL A 312 3.48 24.90 5.11
CA VAL A 312 3.47 25.99 6.07
C VAL A 312 3.14 25.47 7.49
N LEU A 313 2.56 24.28 7.59
CA LEU A 313 2.12 23.61 8.79
C LEU A 313 3.10 22.51 9.30
N GLY A 314 4.30 22.43 8.73
CA GLY A 314 5.43 21.73 9.36
C GLY A 314 5.52 20.22 9.17
N THR A 315 4.64 19.53 8.44
CA THR A 315 4.83 18.12 8.15
C THR A 315 5.91 17.94 7.10
N ARG A 316 7.12 17.68 7.55
CA ARG A 316 8.27 17.47 6.67
C ARG A 316 8.40 15.99 6.36
N VAL A 317 8.30 15.61 5.10
CA VAL A 317 8.74 14.28 4.63
C VAL A 317 10.08 14.39 3.92
N ALA A 318 10.49 15.62 3.55
CA ALA A 318 11.78 15.89 2.96
C ALA A 318 12.32 17.25 3.42
N ALA A 319 13.64 17.36 3.51
CA ALA A 319 14.33 18.58 3.83
C ALA A 319 15.64 18.66 3.04
N LEU A 320 16.29 19.82 3.00
CA LEU A 320 17.68 19.91 2.55
C LEU A 320 18.62 19.34 3.62
N ALA A 321 19.82 18.92 3.21
CA ALA A 321 20.83 18.39 4.11
C ALA A 321 21.26 19.37 5.20
N ASP A 322 21.10 20.67 4.98
CA ASP A 322 21.35 21.72 5.98
C ASP A 322 20.20 21.93 6.99
N GLY A 323 19.13 21.14 6.88
CA GLY A 323 17.96 21.22 7.75
C GLY A 323 16.91 22.25 7.33
N SER A 324 17.11 22.98 6.23
CA SER A 324 16.10 23.91 5.73
C SER A 324 14.92 23.17 5.11
N ILE A 325 13.74 23.82 5.16
CA ILE A 325 12.51 23.25 4.61
C ILE A 325 12.55 23.35 3.08
N ILE A 326 12.10 22.29 2.40
CA ILE A 326 11.90 22.33 0.96
C ILE A 326 10.68 23.18 0.65
N VAL A 327 10.87 24.23 -0.15
CA VAL A 327 9.80 25.07 -0.70
C VAL A 327 9.77 24.90 -2.20
N TRP A 328 8.66 24.40 -2.74
CA TRP A 328 8.52 24.11 -4.17
C TRP A 328 7.90 25.25 -4.94
N SER A 329 6.98 26.01 -4.34
CA SER A 329 6.23 27.06 -5.01
C SER A 329 6.86 28.43 -4.78
N GLY A 330 7.19 29.13 -5.84
CA GLY A 330 7.43 30.56 -5.84
C GLY A 330 8.80 31.01 -5.34
N ALA A 331 8.84 32.06 -4.56
CA ALA A 331 10.07 32.70 -4.13
C ALA A 331 10.83 31.85 -3.11
N GLY A 332 11.94 31.28 -3.51
CA GLY A 332 12.86 30.59 -2.61
C GLY A 332 12.82 29.06 -2.71
N ALA A 333 12.72 28.51 -3.92
CA ALA A 333 12.97 27.09 -4.12
C ALA A 333 14.35 26.74 -3.57
N ASN A 334 14.41 25.92 -2.54
CA ASN A 334 15.66 25.45 -1.97
C ASN A 334 16.36 24.44 -2.90
N VAL A 335 15.61 23.84 -3.83
CA VAL A 335 16.12 22.97 -4.88
C VAL A 335 16.20 23.76 -6.18
N THR A 336 17.36 23.73 -6.81
CA THR A 336 17.66 24.53 -8.01
C THR A 336 17.97 23.62 -9.21
N SER A 337 18.03 24.19 -10.41
CA SER A 337 18.47 23.48 -11.62
C SER A 337 19.93 23.03 -11.57
N ALA A 338 20.69 23.34 -10.53
CA ALA A 338 22.02 22.80 -10.29
C ALA A 338 21.99 21.39 -9.66
N ASN A 339 20.90 21.05 -8.96
CA ASN A 339 20.78 19.76 -8.29
C ASN A 339 20.68 18.59 -9.29
N ASP A 340 21.49 17.59 -9.08
CA ASP A 340 21.47 16.36 -9.89
C ASP A 340 20.23 15.52 -9.56
N VAL A 341 19.68 14.87 -10.58
CA VAL A 341 18.63 13.86 -10.42
C VAL A 341 19.18 12.52 -10.86
N THR A 342 19.15 11.55 -9.96
CA THR A 342 19.67 10.22 -10.21
C THR A 342 18.58 9.15 -10.08
N ILE A 343 18.77 8.03 -10.77
CA ILE A 343 17.95 6.83 -10.69
C ILE A 343 18.84 5.61 -10.44
N PRO A 344 18.30 4.48 -9.96
CA PRO A 344 19.07 3.24 -9.88
C PRO A 344 19.61 2.81 -11.26
N ALA A 345 20.67 2.03 -11.27
CA ALA A 345 21.29 1.52 -12.48
C ALA A 345 20.32 0.67 -13.33
N ALA A 346 20.59 0.54 -14.63
CA ALA A 346 19.79 -0.31 -15.51
C ALA A 346 19.68 -1.75 -14.99
N GLY A 347 18.47 -2.30 -15.05
CA GLY A 347 18.18 -3.66 -14.61
C GLY A 347 16.73 -3.84 -14.20
N THR A 348 16.37 -5.06 -13.85
CA THR A 348 15.10 -5.39 -13.21
C THR A 348 15.33 -5.55 -11.70
N TYR A 349 14.44 -4.98 -10.92
CA TYR A 349 14.50 -4.98 -9.46
C TYR A 349 13.28 -5.68 -8.88
N PHE A 350 13.53 -6.54 -7.90
CA PHE A 350 12.52 -7.05 -6.99
C PHE A 350 12.29 -6.01 -5.90
N ALA A 351 11.04 -5.77 -5.54
CA ALA A 351 10.72 -4.77 -4.55
C ALA A 351 10.27 -5.38 -3.22
N ALA A 352 10.51 -4.66 -2.15
CA ALA A 352 9.92 -4.89 -0.84
C ALA A 352 9.48 -3.55 -0.24
N ILE A 353 8.40 -3.59 0.55
CA ILE A 353 7.91 -2.46 1.33
C ILE A 353 8.09 -2.81 2.79
N VAL A 354 8.82 -1.99 3.52
CA VAL A 354 9.00 -2.11 4.97
C VAL A 354 8.26 -0.95 5.63
N ARG A 355 7.41 -1.25 6.60
CA ARG A 355 6.62 -0.25 7.29
C ARG A 355 6.52 -0.49 8.79
N ALA A 356 6.40 0.58 9.55
CA ALA A 356 6.11 0.52 10.97
C ALA A 356 4.63 0.21 11.23
N ASN A 357 4.35 -0.39 12.37
CA ASN A 357 2.99 -0.61 12.81
C ASN A 357 2.22 0.71 12.94
N GLY A 358 1.06 0.79 12.29
CA GLY A 358 0.25 1.99 12.23
C GLY A 358 0.64 3.01 11.15
N ALA A 359 1.66 2.72 10.34
CA ALA A 359 1.94 3.53 9.15
C ALA A 359 0.89 3.37 8.03
N TYR A 360 0.03 2.37 8.17
CA TYR A 360 -0.97 1.98 7.18
C TYR A 360 -2.34 1.84 7.81
N GLU A 361 -3.35 2.35 7.14
CA GLU A 361 -4.77 2.14 7.47
C GLU A 361 -5.32 1.00 6.63
N PHE A 362 -6.04 0.12 7.27
CA PHE A 362 -6.85 -0.87 6.57
C PHE A 362 -8.10 -1.19 7.39
N GLU A 363 -9.22 -1.05 6.75
CA GLU A 363 -10.51 -1.43 7.28
C GLU A 363 -11.44 -1.85 6.14
N THR A 364 -12.36 -2.77 6.42
CA THR A 364 -13.45 -3.07 5.52
C THR A 364 -14.75 -2.56 6.12
N LEU A 365 -15.60 -2.03 5.26
CA LEU A 365 -16.82 -1.40 5.69
C LEU A 365 -17.99 -2.37 5.62
N ASP A 366 -18.86 -2.25 6.61
CA ASP A 366 -20.13 -2.94 6.63
C ASP A 366 -21.17 -2.12 5.82
N THR A 367 -21.93 -2.79 5.00
CA THR A 367 -22.98 -2.16 4.19
C THR A 367 -24.34 -2.42 4.78
N ILE A 368 -25.30 -1.56 4.45
CA ILE A 368 -26.71 -1.72 4.84
C ILE A 368 -27.30 -2.86 4.03
N ASP A 369 -28.08 -3.73 4.68
CA ASP A 369 -28.85 -4.80 4.04
C ASP A 369 -29.72 -4.24 2.90
N VAL A 370 -29.60 -4.84 1.72
CA VAL A 370 -30.45 -4.51 0.58
C VAL A 370 -31.73 -5.33 0.69
N GLN A 371 -32.85 -4.67 0.92
CA GLN A 371 -34.16 -5.34 1.02
C GLN A 371 -34.46 -6.09 -0.28
N GLY A 372 -34.95 -7.32 -0.16
CA GLY A 372 -35.39 -8.14 -1.30
C GLY A 372 -34.33 -9.04 -1.91
N THR A 373 -33.14 -9.14 -1.32
CA THR A 373 -32.11 -10.11 -1.69
C THR A 373 -31.77 -11.01 -0.51
N ASP A 374 -31.27 -12.22 -0.78
CA ASP A 374 -30.67 -13.06 0.25
C ASP A 374 -29.26 -12.51 0.55
N TYR A 375 -29.19 -11.63 1.54
CA TYR A 375 -27.98 -10.92 1.94
C TYR A 375 -27.30 -11.63 3.10
N LYS A 376 -26.01 -11.89 2.96
CA LYS A 376 -25.16 -12.50 3.97
C LYS A 376 -23.85 -11.73 4.08
N LYS A 377 -23.27 -11.73 5.28
CA LYS A 377 -21.96 -11.16 5.52
C LYS A 377 -21.10 -12.12 6.34
N GLY A 378 -19.84 -12.21 5.98
CA GLY A 378 -18.82 -12.88 6.79
C GLY A 378 -17.75 -11.88 7.20
N ASN A 379 -17.37 -11.93 8.47
CA ASN A 379 -16.33 -11.09 9.04
C ASN A 379 -15.29 -11.98 9.72
N VAL A 380 -14.04 -11.81 9.33
CA VAL A 380 -12.89 -12.43 10.01
C VAL A 380 -11.83 -11.37 10.20
N GLU A 381 -11.45 -11.12 11.44
CA GLU A 381 -10.59 -10.01 11.85
C GLU A 381 -11.15 -8.65 11.37
N ARG A 382 -10.50 -8.01 10.40
CA ARG A 382 -10.92 -6.73 9.81
C ARG A 382 -11.38 -6.87 8.36
N ILE A 383 -11.62 -8.09 7.89
CA ILE A 383 -12.10 -8.36 6.53
C ILE A 383 -13.57 -8.78 6.60
N THR A 384 -14.42 -7.98 5.99
CA THR A 384 -15.85 -8.24 5.83
C THR A 384 -16.19 -8.36 4.36
N ILE A 385 -16.71 -9.52 3.97
CA ILE A 385 -17.20 -9.76 2.61
C ILE A 385 -18.71 -9.95 2.67
N HIS A 386 -19.38 -9.32 1.74
CA HIS A 386 -20.83 -9.36 1.58
C HIS A 386 -21.19 -10.27 0.41
N GLN A 387 -22.20 -11.09 0.59
CA GLN A 387 -22.78 -11.94 -0.44
C GLN A 387 -24.25 -11.57 -0.64
N ASN A 388 -24.60 -11.23 -1.85
CA ASN A 388 -25.97 -10.95 -2.27
C ASN A 388 -26.38 -12.01 -3.30
N ARG A 389 -27.47 -12.71 -3.05
CA ARG A 389 -27.99 -13.73 -3.95
C ARG A 389 -29.41 -13.39 -4.37
N ARG A 390 -29.68 -13.47 -5.66
CA ARG A 390 -30.99 -13.24 -6.26
C ARG A 390 -31.31 -14.35 -7.26
N LEU A 391 -32.52 -14.88 -7.17
CA LEU A 391 -33.05 -15.77 -8.20
C LEU A 391 -33.69 -14.92 -9.31
N ASP A 392 -33.18 -15.05 -10.52
CA ASP A 392 -33.85 -14.57 -11.73
C ASP A 392 -34.88 -15.60 -12.18
N MET A 393 -36.16 -15.31 -11.95
CA MET A 393 -37.26 -16.22 -12.24
C MET A 393 -37.48 -16.40 -13.74
N ASP A 394 -37.13 -15.41 -14.55
CA ASP A 394 -37.35 -15.47 -16.00
C ASP A 394 -36.27 -16.34 -16.69
N ALA A 395 -35.06 -16.28 -16.20
CA ALA A 395 -33.94 -17.05 -16.75
C ALA A 395 -33.62 -18.34 -15.98
N PHE A 396 -34.28 -18.61 -14.85
CA PHE A 396 -33.97 -19.69 -13.91
C PHE A 396 -32.48 -19.76 -13.52
N VAL A 397 -31.90 -18.58 -13.28
CA VAL A 397 -30.49 -18.42 -12.93
C VAL A 397 -30.40 -17.78 -11.54
N ASN A 398 -29.47 -18.27 -10.73
CA ASN A 398 -29.08 -17.58 -9.49
C ASN A 398 -27.97 -16.62 -9.81
N ASP A 399 -28.24 -15.33 -9.65
CA ASP A 399 -27.24 -14.27 -9.68
C ASP A 399 -26.66 -14.12 -8.27
N THR A 400 -25.37 -14.38 -8.13
CA THR A 400 -24.65 -14.19 -6.87
C THR A 400 -23.63 -13.07 -7.06
N ARG A 401 -23.66 -12.07 -6.18
CA ARG A 401 -22.71 -10.98 -6.14
C ARG A 401 -21.96 -11.01 -4.82
N PHE A 402 -20.65 -10.88 -4.91
CA PHE A 402 -19.80 -10.70 -3.74
C PHE A 402 -19.25 -9.28 -3.75
N ASP A 403 -19.31 -8.60 -2.62
CA ASP A 403 -18.88 -7.23 -2.44
C ASP A 403 -17.87 -7.13 -1.30
N LEU A 404 -16.85 -6.31 -1.54
CA LEU A 404 -15.85 -5.92 -0.54
C LEU A 404 -15.67 -4.40 -0.65
N PHE A 405 -15.80 -3.71 0.47
CA PHE A 405 -15.58 -2.27 0.55
C PHE A 405 -14.35 -2.03 1.42
N THR A 406 -13.30 -1.50 0.82
CA THR A 406 -12.04 -1.27 1.52
C THR A 406 -11.78 0.20 1.73
N LEU A 407 -11.32 0.55 2.93
CA LEU A 407 -10.66 1.81 3.23
C LEU A 407 -9.21 1.45 3.53
N SER A 408 -8.30 1.82 2.64
CA SER A 408 -6.90 1.44 2.78
C SER A 408 -5.97 2.50 2.25
N GLY A 409 -4.81 2.65 2.88
CA GLY A 409 -3.75 3.53 2.39
C GLY A 409 -2.70 3.87 3.43
N THR A 410 -1.60 4.39 2.93
CA THR A 410 -0.48 4.87 3.76
C THR A 410 -0.88 6.13 4.50
N VAL A 411 -0.75 6.09 5.81
CA VAL A 411 -1.05 7.18 6.74
C VAL A 411 0.21 7.96 7.07
N GLU A 412 1.30 7.26 7.37
CA GLU A 412 2.58 7.86 7.71
C GLU A 412 3.68 7.42 6.73
N LYS A 413 3.96 8.26 5.75
CA LYS A 413 4.95 8.00 4.69
C LYS A 413 6.38 7.90 5.24
N ARG A 414 6.70 8.68 6.27
CA ARG A 414 8.03 8.70 6.90
C ARG A 414 8.36 7.37 7.57
N ALA A 415 7.35 6.64 8.04
CA ALA A 415 7.47 5.34 8.66
C ALA A 415 7.36 4.18 7.65
N GLN A 416 7.62 4.44 6.36
CA GLN A 416 7.58 3.45 5.30
C GLN A 416 8.76 3.64 4.34
N ALA A 417 9.43 2.54 4.00
CA ALA A 417 10.58 2.51 3.10
C ALA A 417 10.38 1.49 1.97
N LEU A 418 10.82 1.86 0.78
CA LEU A 418 10.91 0.96 -0.37
C LEU A 418 12.30 0.33 -0.42
N VAL A 419 12.37 -0.95 -0.71
CA VAL A 419 13.63 -1.65 -0.96
C VAL A 419 13.59 -2.23 -2.36
N LEU A 420 14.66 -2.00 -3.11
CA LEU A 420 14.84 -2.54 -4.46
C LEU A 420 16.10 -3.38 -4.51
N VAL A 421 15.94 -4.67 -4.80
CA VAL A 421 17.06 -5.61 -4.96
C VAL A 421 17.15 -6.00 -6.43
N LYS A 422 18.29 -5.75 -7.05
CA LYS A 422 18.51 -6.05 -8.47
C LYS A 422 18.41 -7.56 -8.72
N ALA A 423 17.69 -7.94 -9.77
CA ALA A 423 17.69 -9.32 -10.26
C ALA A 423 19.08 -9.69 -10.79
N LYS A 424 19.43 -10.97 -10.68
CA LYS A 424 20.70 -11.48 -11.24
C LYS A 424 20.69 -11.43 -12.77
#